data_230cfa58cdd5db7dfb538c579bc6f591
#
_entry.id   230cfa58cdd5db7dfb538c579bc6f591
#
_cell.length_a   1.000
_cell.length_b   1.000
_cell.length_c   1.000
_cell.angle_alpha   90.00
_cell.angle_beta   90.00
_cell.angle_gamma   90.00
#
_symmetry.space_group_name_H-M   'P 1'
#
loop_
_entity.id
_entity.type
_entity.pdbx_description
1 polymer ?
#
loop_
_entity_poly.entity_id
_entity_poly.type
_entity_poly.pdbx_seq_one_letter_code
_entity_poly.pdbx_strand_id
1 'polypeptide(L)'
;MRICLIGAGNLATQLAPALAAKGHRFLQVYSRTESSAGMLAARLGCEAVVQPKQICSDADLYICALKDDAQSQVLPGINFGKGLLVHTAGSLPMAVLADYTPNHGVFYPLQTFSKQRPVDFSEVPFFIEAALPESLELLKNLASELSEKVVLTGYEQRKQLHLAAVFANNFVNYLYSIAEDLVHEKGLDFQYLLPLIEETSRKVKTIAPVKAQTGPAVRFDCHVMDKHLQLLGEHPEWKHLYEVLSKGIYERSINKSSDI
;
A
#
# COMPACT_ATOMS: atom_id res chain seq x y z
N MET A 1 8.85 5.58 -22.57
CA MET A 1 8.31 4.24 -22.87
C MET A 1 6.85 4.34 -23.22
N ARG A 2 6.34 3.34 -23.97
CA ARG A 2 4.91 3.16 -24.23
C ARG A 2 4.35 2.17 -23.20
N ILE A 3 3.32 2.59 -22.48
CA ILE A 3 2.80 1.85 -21.33
C ILE A 3 1.33 1.48 -21.54
N CYS A 4 0.96 0.24 -21.24
CA CYS A 4 -0.42 -0.18 -21.05
C CYS A 4 -0.68 -0.38 -19.53
N LEU A 5 -1.76 0.22 -19.04
CA LEU A 5 -2.16 0.12 -17.65
C LEU A 5 -3.33 -0.85 -17.50
N ILE A 6 -3.16 -1.89 -16.71
CA ILE A 6 -4.16 -2.92 -16.46
C ILE A 6 -4.71 -2.72 -15.06
N GLY A 7 -5.84 -2.02 -14.98
CA GLY A 7 -6.49 -1.59 -13.74
C GLY A 7 -6.54 -0.07 -13.59
N ALA A 8 -7.65 0.44 -13.04
CA ALA A 8 -7.88 1.87 -12.76
C ALA A 8 -8.25 2.10 -11.28
N GLY A 9 -7.56 1.38 -10.38
CA GLY A 9 -7.71 1.50 -8.93
C GLY A 9 -6.96 2.70 -8.34
N ASN A 10 -6.89 2.77 -7.00
CA ASN A 10 -6.25 3.88 -6.28
C ASN A 10 -4.79 4.07 -6.69
N LEU A 11 -4.00 3.00 -6.67
CA LEU A 11 -2.59 3.05 -7.08
C LEU A 11 -2.46 3.53 -8.54
N ALA A 12 -3.18 2.92 -9.47
CA ALA A 12 -3.12 3.25 -10.89
C ALA A 12 -3.43 4.74 -11.14
N THR A 13 -4.42 5.29 -10.44
CA THR A 13 -4.84 6.69 -10.56
C THR A 13 -3.78 7.69 -10.08
N GLN A 14 -2.86 7.27 -9.21
CA GLN A 14 -1.75 8.08 -8.73
C GLN A 14 -0.46 7.84 -9.52
N LEU A 15 -0.12 6.58 -9.77
CA LEU A 15 1.13 6.20 -10.42
C LEU A 15 1.18 6.61 -11.91
N ALA A 16 0.09 6.40 -12.65
CA ALA A 16 0.11 6.64 -14.08
C ALA A 16 0.31 8.13 -14.45
N PRO A 17 -0.35 9.10 -13.81
CA PRO A 17 -0.05 10.51 -14.04
C PRO A 17 1.38 10.90 -13.64
N ALA A 18 1.93 10.31 -12.58
CA ALA A 18 3.32 10.57 -12.18
C ALA A 18 4.32 10.10 -13.25
N LEU A 19 4.10 8.92 -13.83
CA LEU A 19 4.89 8.41 -14.96
C LEU A 19 4.68 9.25 -16.23
N ALA A 20 3.45 9.66 -16.54
CA ALA A 20 3.17 10.52 -17.69
C ALA A 20 3.89 11.87 -17.57
N ALA A 21 3.97 12.45 -16.38
CA ALA A 21 4.73 13.68 -16.11
C ALA A 21 6.26 13.54 -16.34
N LYS A 22 6.79 12.31 -16.31
CA LYS A 22 8.17 11.97 -16.65
C LYS A 22 8.37 11.67 -18.15
N GLY A 23 7.34 11.90 -18.97
CA GLY A 23 7.41 11.74 -20.43
C GLY A 23 7.07 10.34 -20.94
N HIS A 24 6.56 9.46 -20.10
CA HIS A 24 6.06 8.16 -20.54
C HIS A 24 4.68 8.29 -21.20
N ARG A 25 4.48 7.59 -22.32
CA ARG A 25 3.23 7.62 -23.07
C ARG A 25 2.37 6.43 -22.71
N PHE A 26 1.19 6.68 -22.19
CA PHE A 26 0.18 5.64 -22.04
C PHE A 26 -0.51 5.38 -23.38
N LEU A 27 -0.64 4.11 -23.73
CA LEU A 27 -1.35 3.68 -24.93
C LEU A 27 -2.81 3.38 -24.58
N GLN A 28 -3.02 2.63 -23.51
CA GLN A 28 -4.34 2.17 -23.10
C GLN A 28 -4.45 2.06 -21.59
N VAL A 29 -5.65 2.26 -21.08
CA VAL A 29 -6.07 1.92 -19.72
C VAL A 29 -7.18 0.89 -19.79
N TYR A 30 -6.94 -0.27 -19.19
CA TYR A 30 -7.96 -1.30 -19.03
C TYR A 30 -8.62 -1.20 -17.66
N SER A 31 -9.95 -1.31 -17.61
CA SER A 31 -10.71 -1.59 -16.36
C SER A 31 -11.98 -2.35 -16.71
N ARG A 32 -12.53 -3.12 -15.76
CA ARG A 32 -13.80 -3.85 -15.91
C ARG A 32 -14.99 -2.93 -16.19
N THR A 33 -14.94 -1.69 -15.77
CA THR A 33 -16.00 -0.69 -15.98
C THR A 33 -15.51 0.41 -16.90
N GLU A 34 -16.34 0.77 -17.87
CA GLU A 34 -16.07 1.84 -18.84
C GLU A 34 -15.81 3.18 -18.13
N SER A 35 -16.59 3.49 -17.10
CA SER A 35 -16.42 4.71 -16.32
C SER A 35 -15.02 4.81 -15.70
N SER A 36 -14.52 3.72 -15.06
CA SER A 36 -13.20 3.75 -14.44
C SER A 36 -12.06 3.80 -15.46
N ALA A 37 -12.19 3.07 -16.59
CA ALA A 37 -11.21 3.12 -17.68
C ALA A 37 -11.19 4.49 -18.33
N GLY A 38 -12.37 5.02 -18.69
CA GLY A 38 -12.53 6.29 -19.39
C GLY A 38 -12.04 7.50 -18.61
N MET A 39 -12.36 7.58 -17.32
CA MET A 39 -11.87 8.69 -16.47
C MET A 39 -10.33 8.76 -16.42
N LEU A 40 -9.66 7.63 -16.24
CA LEU A 40 -8.20 7.63 -16.17
C LEU A 40 -7.56 7.79 -17.55
N ALA A 41 -8.11 7.14 -18.57
CA ALA A 41 -7.65 7.26 -19.95
C ALA A 41 -7.75 8.70 -20.47
N ALA A 42 -8.86 9.39 -20.21
CA ALA A 42 -9.03 10.81 -20.55
C ALA A 42 -7.95 11.69 -19.90
N ARG A 43 -7.63 11.44 -18.63
CA ARG A 43 -6.56 12.16 -17.92
C ARG A 43 -5.17 11.93 -18.50
N LEU A 44 -4.94 10.74 -19.08
CA LEU A 44 -3.66 10.32 -19.67
C LEU A 44 -3.57 10.58 -21.18
N GLY A 45 -4.67 10.99 -21.82
CA GLY A 45 -4.75 11.20 -23.26
C GLY A 45 -4.58 9.91 -24.07
N CYS A 46 -5.14 8.80 -23.58
CA CYS A 46 -5.01 7.48 -24.21
C CYS A 46 -6.36 6.76 -24.35
N GLU A 47 -6.34 5.57 -24.94
CA GLU A 47 -7.54 4.76 -25.18
C GLU A 47 -8.01 4.06 -23.89
N ALA A 48 -9.34 4.03 -23.67
CA ALA A 48 -9.98 3.22 -22.65
C ALA A 48 -10.44 1.90 -23.22
N VAL A 49 -10.09 0.76 -22.59
CA VAL A 49 -10.54 -0.57 -23.00
C VAL A 49 -11.17 -1.32 -21.84
N VAL A 50 -12.21 -2.11 -22.11
CA VAL A 50 -12.95 -2.87 -21.09
C VAL A 50 -12.87 -4.39 -21.30
N GLN A 51 -12.28 -4.80 -22.39
CA GLN A 51 -12.06 -6.21 -22.72
C GLN A 51 -10.56 -6.52 -22.72
N PRO A 52 -10.07 -7.54 -21.98
CA PRO A 52 -8.64 -7.87 -21.96
C PRO A 52 -8.03 -8.09 -23.33
N LYS A 53 -8.77 -8.72 -24.24
CA LYS A 53 -8.32 -8.99 -25.63
C LYS A 53 -8.10 -7.75 -26.49
N GLN A 54 -8.59 -6.59 -26.07
CA GLN A 54 -8.40 -5.30 -26.75
C GLN A 54 -7.09 -4.62 -26.37
N ILE A 55 -6.39 -5.11 -25.33
CA ILE A 55 -5.11 -4.56 -24.93
C ILE A 55 -4.09 -4.83 -26.03
N CYS A 56 -3.44 -3.78 -26.53
CA CYS A 56 -2.46 -3.86 -27.60
C CYS A 56 -1.21 -4.64 -27.17
N SER A 57 -0.55 -5.29 -28.14
CA SER A 57 0.61 -6.16 -27.87
C SER A 57 1.96 -5.48 -28.16
N ASP A 58 1.98 -4.16 -28.41
CA ASP A 58 3.17 -3.41 -28.79
C ASP A 58 3.64 -2.39 -27.77
N ALA A 59 3.15 -2.48 -26.51
CA ALA A 59 3.65 -1.69 -25.41
C ALA A 59 5.02 -2.20 -24.92
N ASP A 60 5.83 -1.28 -24.42
CA ASP A 60 7.14 -1.60 -23.84
C ASP A 60 6.98 -2.13 -22.41
N LEU A 61 5.94 -1.65 -21.69
CA LEU A 61 5.63 -2.02 -20.32
C LEU A 61 4.12 -2.17 -20.10
N TYR A 62 3.73 -3.24 -19.43
CA TYR A 62 2.37 -3.51 -18.97
C TYR A 62 2.36 -3.49 -17.43
N ILE A 63 1.65 -2.52 -16.82
CA ILE A 63 1.53 -2.40 -15.38
C ILE A 63 0.20 -3.00 -14.94
N CYS A 64 0.25 -4.18 -14.31
CA CYS A 64 -0.91 -4.84 -13.72
C CYS A 64 -1.15 -4.31 -12.30
N ALA A 65 -2.09 -3.37 -12.17
CA ALA A 65 -2.55 -2.77 -10.91
C ALA A 65 -3.95 -3.27 -10.53
N LEU A 66 -4.18 -4.57 -10.71
CA LEU A 66 -5.40 -5.26 -10.32
C LEU A 66 -5.29 -5.81 -8.88
N LYS A 67 -6.44 -6.15 -8.29
CA LYS A 67 -6.47 -6.98 -7.08
C LYS A 67 -5.89 -8.36 -7.37
N ASP A 68 -5.32 -9.00 -6.35
CA ASP A 68 -4.61 -10.27 -6.48
C ASP A 68 -5.45 -11.36 -7.14
N ASP A 69 -6.70 -11.53 -6.72
CA ASP A 69 -7.66 -12.51 -7.23
C ASP A 69 -8.16 -12.21 -8.67
N ALA A 70 -8.08 -10.96 -9.11
CA ALA A 70 -8.52 -10.57 -10.44
C ALA A 70 -7.46 -10.82 -11.54
N GLN A 71 -6.20 -10.97 -11.18
CA GLN A 71 -5.11 -11.15 -12.14
C GLN A 71 -5.29 -12.43 -12.97
N SER A 72 -5.59 -13.56 -12.33
CA SER A 72 -5.82 -14.85 -12.98
C SER A 72 -7.03 -14.88 -13.91
N GLN A 73 -7.97 -13.96 -13.74
CA GLN A 73 -9.15 -13.84 -14.59
C GLN A 73 -8.92 -12.94 -15.81
N VAL A 74 -8.04 -11.96 -15.69
CA VAL A 74 -7.83 -10.92 -16.72
C VAL A 74 -6.63 -11.23 -17.60
N LEU A 75 -5.50 -11.62 -17.04
CA LEU A 75 -4.23 -11.78 -17.76
C LEU A 75 -4.25 -12.87 -18.87
N PRO A 76 -4.96 -14.01 -18.74
CA PRO A 76 -4.98 -15.05 -19.78
C PRO A 76 -5.49 -14.58 -21.15
N GLY A 77 -6.22 -13.47 -21.21
CA GLY A 77 -6.77 -12.94 -22.47
C GLY A 77 -5.84 -11.97 -23.20
N ILE A 78 -4.64 -11.69 -22.71
CA ILE A 78 -3.78 -10.60 -23.18
C ILE A 78 -2.54 -11.17 -23.87
N ASN A 79 -2.19 -10.60 -25.03
CA ASN A 79 -0.90 -10.83 -25.67
C ASN A 79 0.06 -9.71 -25.31
N PHE A 80 1.10 -10.02 -24.55
CA PHE A 80 2.09 -9.04 -24.08
C PHE A 80 3.24 -8.78 -25.08
N GLY A 81 3.27 -9.47 -26.21
CA GLY A 81 4.34 -9.34 -27.21
C GLY A 81 5.72 -9.55 -26.60
N LYS A 82 6.61 -8.56 -26.76
CA LYS A 82 7.94 -8.52 -26.15
C LYS A 82 8.00 -7.61 -24.92
N GLY A 83 6.90 -6.96 -24.56
CA GLY A 83 6.84 -6.01 -23.44
C GLY A 83 7.05 -6.67 -22.08
N LEU A 84 7.51 -5.90 -21.13
CA LEU A 84 7.65 -6.29 -19.75
C LEU A 84 6.29 -6.23 -19.04
N LEU A 85 5.84 -7.35 -18.45
CA LEU A 85 4.66 -7.39 -17.60
C LEU A 85 5.06 -7.30 -16.13
N VAL A 86 4.53 -6.34 -15.40
CA VAL A 86 4.76 -6.23 -13.96
C VAL A 86 3.46 -6.19 -13.18
N HIS A 87 3.45 -6.80 -12.00
CA HIS A 87 2.41 -6.54 -11.01
C HIS A 87 2.88 -5.57 -9.93
N THR A 88 1.92 -4.95 -9.23
CA THR A 88 2.18 -3.97 -8.17
C THR A 88 1.78 -4.48 -6.78
N ALA A 89 1.68 -5.80 -6.60
CA ALA A 89 1.25 -6.42 -5.34
C ALA A 89 2.43 -6.69 -4.41
N GLY A 90 2.25 -6.38 -3.12
CA GLY A 90 3.21 -6.74 -2.07
C GLY A 90 3.12 -8.21 -1.65
N SER A 91 1.92 -8.80 -1.77
CA SER A 91 1.55 -10.14 -1.30
C SER A 91 1.80 -11.27 -2.30
N LEU A 92 1.96 -10.98 -3.60
CA LEU A 92 2.10 -11.99 -4.65
C LEU A 92 3.55 -12.25 -5.04
N PRO A 93 3.97 -13.51 -5.29
CA PRO A 93 5.26 -13.81 -5.88
C PRO A 93 5.30 -13.36 -7.35
N MET A 94 6.48 -12.94 -7.83
CA MET A 94 6.70 -12.60 -9.24
C MET A 94 6.30 -13.75 -10.19
N ALA A 95 6.51 -14.98 -9.75
CA ALA A 95 6.25 -16.19 -10.52
C ALA A 95 4.79 -16.35 -11.00
N VAL A 96 3.81 -15.67 -10.38
CA VAL A 96 2.42 -15.71 -10.86
C VAL A 96 2.25 -15.15 -12.27
N LEU A 97 3.24 -14.40 -12.76
CA LEU A 97 3.23 -13.83 -14.12
C LEU A 97 3.98 -14.69 -15.14
N ALA A 98 4.70 -15.72 -14.70
CA ALA A 98 5.55 -16.54 -15.56
C ALA A 98 4.77 -17.30 -16.67
N ASP A 99 3.53 -17.69 -16.38
CA ASP A 99 2.66 -18.39 -17.34
C ASP A 99 2.15 -17.50 -18.49
N TYR A 100 2.27 -16.16 -18.33
CA TYR A 100 1.78 -15.22 -19.33
C TYR A 100 2.87 -14.67 -20.25
N THR A 101 4.07 -14.49 -19.73
CA THR A 101 5.24 -14.02 -20.49
C THR A 101 6.55 -14.33 -19.76
N PRO A 102 7.62 -14.67 -20.50
CA PRO A 102 8.96 -14.83 -19.89
C PRO A 102 9.54 -13.51 -19.38
N ASN A 103 9.11 -12.37 -19.95
CA ASN A 103 9.56 -11.04 -19.54
C ASN A 103 8.58 -10.44 -18.52
N HIS A 104 8.81 -10.74 -17.25
CA HIS A 104 7.93 -10.32 -16.16
C HIS A 104 8.70 -9.84 -14.93
N GLY A 105 8.00 -9.11 -14.04
CA GLY A 105 8.60 -8.54 -12.85
C GLY A 105 7.59 -7.99 -11.85
N VAL A 106 8.12 -7.28 -10.87
CA VAL A 106 7.36 -6.59 -9.82
C VAL A 106 7.78 -5.13 -9.79
N PHE A 107 6.80 -4.24 -9.69
CA PHE A 107 6.99 -2.81 -9.52
C PHE A 107 6.07 -2.33 -8.39
N TYR A 108 6.53 -2.49 -7.14
CA TYR A 108 5.71 -2.29 -5.93
C TYR A 108 6.08 -1.02 -5.18
N PRO A 109 5.34 0.08 -5.36
CA PRO A 109 5.46 1.26 -4.50
C PRO A 109 4.76 0.99 -3.15
N LEU A 110 5.51 1.11 -2.06
CA LEU A 110 4.99 0.91 -0.71
C LEU A 110 4.38 2.21 -0.17
N GLN A 111 3.09 2.38 -0.36
CA GLN A 111 2.33 3.53 0.14
C GLN A 111 0.85 3.17 0.23
N THR A 112 0.09 3.94 1.00
CA THR A 112 -1.38 3.94 0.96
C THR A 112 -1.86 4.92 -0.11
N PHE A 113 -2.77 4.46 -0.98
CA PHE A 113 -3.26 5.24 -2.10
C PHE A 113 -4.77 5.47 -2.01
N SER A 114 -5.19 6.69 -2.29
CA SER A 114 -6.58 7.04 -2.54
C SER A 114 -6.69 7.85 -3.84
N LYS A 115 -7.85 7.82 -4.50
CA LYS A 115 -8.04 8.55 -5.76
C LYS A 115 -8.02 10.06 -5.57
N GLN A 116 -8.49 10.54 -4.41
CA GLN A 116 -8.72 11.95 -4.11
C GLN A 116 -7.49 12.68 -3.58
N ARG A 117 -6.53 11.94 -3.01
CA ARG A 117 -5.34 12.53 -2.40
C ARG A 117 -4.12 12.26 -3.25
N PRO A 118 -3.52 13.30 -3.86
CA PRO A 118 -2.26 13.16 -4.59
C PRO A 118 -1.13 12.63 -3.69
N VAL A 119 -0.27 11.80 -4.26
CA VAL A 119 0.91 11.24 -3.59
C VAL A 119 2.16 11.83 -4.20
N ASP A 120 3.04 12.36 -3.37
CA ASP A 120 4.40 12.68 -3.75
C ASP A 120 5.23 11.39 -3.74
N PHE A 121 5.62 10.94 -4.92
CA PHE A 121 6.38 9.70 -5.07
C PHE A 121 7.84 9.83 -4.65
N SER A 122 8.40 11.02 -4.48
CA SER A 122 9.82 11.22 -4.13
C SER A 122 10.22 10.49 -2.85
N GLU A 123 9.29 10.37 -1.89
CA GLU A 123 9.49 9.70 -0.61
C GLU A 123 9.01 8.24 -0.59
N VAL A 124 8.35 7.76 -1.67
CA VAL A 124 7.77 6.41 -1.71
C VAL A 124 8.82 5.38 -2.07
N PRO A 125 9.11 4.38 -1.21
CA PRO A 125 10.01 3.30 -1.58
C PRO A 125 9.39 2.42 -2.67
N PHE A 126 10.17 2.13 -3.72
CA PHE A 126 9.84 1.17 -4.76
C PHE A 126 10.60 -0.12 -4.56
N PHE A 127 9.88 -1.23 -4.42
CA PHE A 127 10.45 -2.57 -4.33
C PHE A 127 10.30 -3.25 -5.69
N ILE A 128 11.43 -3.62 -6.32
CA ILE A 128 11.48 -4.13 -7.67
C ILE A 128 12.09 -5.52 -7.75
N GLU A 129 11.59 -6.31 -8.69
CA GLU A 129 12.07 -7.66 -9.03
C GLU A 129 11.80 -7.91 -10.52
N ALA A 130 12.67 -8.60 -11.23
CA ALA A 130 12.44 -8.97 -12.61
C ALA A 130 13.09 -10.33 -12.94
N ALA A 131 12.49 -11.04 -13.90
CA ALA A 131 13.00 -12.33 -14.39
C ALA A 131 14.26 -12.18 -15.25
N LEU A 132 14.41 -11.05 -15.96
CA LEU A 132 15.53 -10.78 -16.85
C LEU A 132 16.36 -9.60 -16.33
N PRO A 133 17.71 -9.65 -16.45
CA PRO A 133 18.60 -8.57 -16.00
C PRO A 133 18.31 -7.21 -16.65
N GLU A 134 18.04 -7.19 -17.96
CA GLU A 134 17.69 -5.96 -18.70
C GLU A 134 16.37 -5.35 -18.23
N SER A 135 15.40 -6.19 -17.87
CA SER A 135 14.12 -5.74 -17.32
C SER A 135 14.27 -5.19 -15.92
N LEU A 136 15.19 -5.74 -15.14
CA LEU A 136 15.52 -5.23 -13.81
C LEU A 136 16.14 -3.82 -13.89
N GLU A 137 17.09 -3.59 -14.80
CA GLU A 137 17.65 -2.24 -15.00
C GLU A 137 16.61 -1.25 -15.54
N LEU A 138 15.70 -1.71 -16.41
CA LEU A 138 14.58 -0.89 -16.87
C LEU A 138 13.70 -0.45 -15.69
N LEU A 139 13.30 -1.37 -14.81
CA LEU A 139 12.47 -1.07 -13.64
C LEU A 139 13.18 -0.17 -12.64
N LYS A 140 14.49 -0.37 -12.44
CA LYS A 140 15.31 0.48 -11.58
C LYS A 140 15.34 1.91 -12.09
N ASN A 141 15.59 2.12 -13.38
CA ASN A 141 15.59 3.43 -14.00
C ASN A 141 14.22 4.09 -13.88
N LEU A 142 13.13 3.35 -14.21
CA LEU A 142 11.77 3.84 -14.10
C LEU A 142 11.39 4.27 -12.67
N ALA A 143 11.76 3.47 -11.67
CA ALA A 143 11.51 3.80 -10.27
C ALA A 143 12.32 5.03 -9.83
N SER A 144 13.59 5.14 -10.29
CA SER A 144 14.47 6.26 -9.95
C SER A 144 14.03 7.60 -10.55
N GLU A 145 13.22 7.59 -11.61
CA GLU A 145 12.58 8.81 -12.12
C GLU A 145 11.52 9.37 -11.16
N LEU A 146 10.96 8.52 -10.30
CA LEU A 146 9.90 8.88 -9.36
C LEU A 146 10.41 9.05 -7.93
N SER A 147 11.38 8.24 -7.50
CA SER A 147 11.83 8.18 -6.11
C SER A 147 13.33 7.90 -5.98
N GLU A 148 13.94 8.45 -4.94
CA GLU A 148 15.32 8.10 -4.56
C GLU A 148 15.43 6.74 -3.83
N LYS A 149 14.29 6.16 -3.41
CA LYS A 149 14.23 4.93 -2.59
C LYS A 149 13.85 3.72 -3.45
N VAL A 150 14.81 3.19 -4.20
CA VAL A 150 14.62 2.00 -5.04
C VAL A 150 15.36 0.81 -4.43
N VAL A 151 14.63 -0.26 -4.14
CA VAL A 151 15.15 -1.44 -3.43
C VAL A 151 14.90 -2.71 -4.24
N LEU A 152 15.98 -3.44 -4.49
CA LEU A 152 15.88 -4.79 -5.05
C LEU A 152 15.43 -5.76 -3.98
N THR A 153 14.36 -6.51 -4.23
CA THR A 153 13.73 -7.31 -3.16
C THR A 153 13.03 -8.53 -3.72
N GLY A 154 13.41 -9.70 -3.21
CA GLY A 154 12.69 -10.93 -3.52
C GLY A 154 11.35 -11.06 -2.79
N TYR A 155 10.58 -12.08 -3.18
CA TYR A 155 9.22 -12.31 -2.67
C TYR A 155 9.11 -12.38 -1.15
N GLU A 156 9.98 -13.15 -0.47
CA GLU A 156 9.88 -13.36 0.97
C GLU A 156 10.04 -12.05 1.77
N GLN A 157 10.98 -11.21 1.38
CA GLN A 157 11.20 -9.92 2.00
C GLN A 157 10.03 -8.97 1.72
N ARG A 158 9.53 -8.92 0.47
CA ARG A 158 8.40 -8.07 0.08
C ARG A 158 7.11 -8.47 0.79
N LYS A 159 6.82 -9.77 0.92
CA LYS A 159 5.68 -10.31 1.66
C LYS A 159 5.73 -9.90 3.14
N GLN A 160 6.88 -10.05 3.78
CA GLN A 160 7.07 -9.67 5.18
C GLN A 160 6.92 -8.16 5.37
N LEU A 161 7.46 -7.37 4.44
CA LEU A 161 7.32 -5.91 4.45
C LEU A 161 5.85 -5.48 4.27
N HIS A 162 5.12 -6.14 3.36
CA HIS A 162 3.69 -5.87 3.17
C HIS A 162 2.89 -6.17 4.43
N LEU A 163 3.17 -7.30 5.11
CA LEU A 163 2.54 -7.61 6.40
C LEU A 163 2.86 -6.52 7.46
N ALA A 164 4.11 -6.08 7.55
CA ALA A 164 4.50 -5.01 8.46
C ALA A 164 3.76 -3.69 8.13
N ALA A 165 3.55 -3.39 6.85
CA ALA A 165 2.80 -2.21 6.41
C ALA A 165 1.32 -2.28 6.81
N VAL A 166 0.70 -3.46 6.84
CA VAL A 166 -0.67 -3.62 7.36
C VAL A 166 -0.74 -3.19 8.82
N PHE A 167 0.23 -3.60 9.65
CA PHE A 167 0.31 -3.14 11.05
C PHE A 167 0.57 -1.64 11.17
N ALA A 168 1.50 -1.10 10.37
CA ALA A 168 1.92 0.29 10.47
C ALA A 168 0.91 1.29 9.89
N ASN A 169 0.00 0.85 9.03
CA ASN A 169 -0.95 1.72 8.34
C ASN A 169 -2.41 1.28 8.49
N ASN A 170 -2.78 0.07 8.03
CA ASN A 170 -4.19 -0.31 7.95
C ASN A 170 -4.81 -0.46 9.35
N PHE A 171 -4.12 -1.14 10.28
CA PHE A 171 -4.62 -1.28 11.64
C PHE A 171 -4.61 0.05 12.39
N VAL A 172 -3.59 0.88 12.17
CA VAL A 172 -3.55 2.23 12.76
C VAL A 172 -4.73 3.07 12.28
N ASN A 173 -5.07 3.03 10.98
CA ASN A 173 -6.24 3.74 10.46
C ASN A 173 -7.56 3.23 11.07
N TYR A 174 -7.68 1.92 11.29
CA TYR A 174 -8.85 1.35 11.99
C TYR A 174 -8.93 1.83 13.44
N LEU A 175 -7.80 1.93 14.14
CA LEU A 175 -7.77 2.51 15.49
C LEU A 175 -8.16 3.99 15.50
N TYR A 176 -7.85 4.75 14.45
CA TYR A 176 -8.33 6.13 14.31
C TYR A 176 -9.85 6.19 14.15
N SER A 177 -10.47 5.26 13.39
CA SER A 177 -11.93 5.25 13.27
C SER A 177 -12.62 4.92 14.60
N ILE A 178 -12.08 4.00 15.40
CA ILE A 178 -12.58 3.75 16.77
C ILE A 178 -12.45 5.02 17.64
N ALA A 179 -11.31 5.71 17.56
CA ALA A 179 -11.11 6.94 18.33
C ALA A 179 -12.06 8.07 17.89
N GLU A 180 -12.35 8.16 16.57
CA GLU A 180 -13.34 9.10 16.03
C GLU A 180 -14.74 8.81 16.59
N ASP A 181 -15.19 7.57 16.57
CA ASP A 181 -16.50 7.16 17.09
C ASP A 181 -16.62 7.49 18.58
N LEU A 182 -15.59 7.14 19.40
CA LEU A 182 -15.57 7.41 20.84
C LEU A 182 -15.68 8.90 21.20
N VAL A 183 -15.03 9.79 20.46
CA VAL A 183 -15.14 11.24 20.72
C VAL A 183 -16.48 11.79 20.25
N HIS A 184 -16.99 11.32 19.10
CA HIS A 184 -18.29 11.75 18.58
C HIS A 184 -19.45 11.33 19.49
N GLU A 185 -19.42 10.18 20.15
CA GLU A 185 -20.41 9.75 21.14
C GLU A 185 -20.58 10.74 22.30
N LYS A 186 -19.56 11.54 22.56
CA LYS A 186 -19.58 12.58 23.61
C LYS A 186 -19.66 13.99 23.06
N GLY A 187 -19.99 14.16 21.77
CA GLY A 187 -20.11 15.44 21.10
C GLY A 187 -18.79 16.19 20.93
N LEU A 188 -17.68 15.48 20.94
CA LEU A 188 -16.35 16.04 20.71
C LEU A 188 -15.92 15.83 19.25
N ASP A 189 -15.03 16.69 18.74
CA ASP A 189 -14.51 16.62 17.38
C ASP A 189 -13.21 15.82 17.33
N PHE A 190 -13.10 14.93 16.33
CA PHE A 190 -11.89 14.13 16.08
C PHE A 190 -10.64 15.00 15.86
N GLN A 191 -10.81 16.23 15.37
CA GLN A 191 -9.68 17.16 15.16
C GLN A 191 -8.86 17.43 16.44
N TYR A 192 -9.43 17.27 17.63
CA TYR A 192 -8.68 17.40 18.88
C TYR A 192 -7.62 16.33 19.06
N LEU A 193 -7.73 15.19 18.38
CA LEU A 193 -6.77 14.09 18.40
C LEU A 193 -5.66 14.25 17.35
N LEU A 194 -5.82 15.09 16.33
CA LEU A 194 -4.84 15.24 15.24
C LEU A 194 -3.43 15.61 15.73
N PRO A 195 -3.23 16.55 16.67
CA PRO A 195 -1.89 16.87 17.18
C PRO A 195 -1.21 15.66 17.87
N LEU A 196 -1.99 14.81 18.54
CA LEU A 196 -1.49 13.59 19.20
C LEU A 196 -1.08 12.53 18.14
N ILE A 197 -1.87 12.37 17.11
CA ILE A 197 -1.59 11.47 15.97
C ILE A 197 -0.28 11.89 15.29
N GLU A 198 -0.13 13.18 14.98
CA GLU A 198 1.07 13.73 14.36
C GLU A 198 2.30 13.53 15.23
N GLU A 199 2.21 13.79 16.53
CA GLU A 199 3.31 13.60 17.46
C GLU A 199 3.73 12.14 17.55
N THR A 200 2.79 11.21 17.58
CA THR A 200 3.08 9.77 17.58
C THR A 200 3.84 9.36 16.32
N SER A 201 3.39 9.82 15.16
CA SER A 201 4.07 9.60 13.88
C SER A 201 5.45 10.26 13.81
N ARG A 202 5.60 11.45 14.41
CA ARG A 202 6.89 12.19 14.44
C ARG A 202 7.91 11.49 15.34
N LYS A 203 7.49 11.00 16.50
CA LYS A 203 8.38 10.29 17.44
C LYS A 203 9.03 9.05 16.83
N VAL A 204 8.30 8.24 16.08
CA VAL A 204 8.86 7.00 15.50
C VAL A 204 9.88 7.25 14.40
N LYS A 205 10.04 8.48 13.92
CA LYS A 205 11.11 8.86 12.99
C LYS A 205 12.48 8.99 13.68
N THR A 206 12.50 9.24 14.97
CA THR A 206 13.73 9.53 15.75
C THR A 206 13.94 8.60 16.93
N ILE A 207 12.88 7.97 17.42
CA ILE A 207 12.89 7.08 18.59
C ILE A 207 12.31 5.74 18.17
N ALA A 208 12.99 4.64 18.49
CA ALA A 208 12.47 3.30 18.21
C ALA A 208 11.05 3.12 18.81
N PRO A 209 10.08 2.55 18.07
CA PRO A 209 8.68 2.46 18.50
C PRO A 209 8.48 1.94 19.91
N VAL A 210 9.25 0.91 20.28
CA VAL A 210 9.23 0.32 21.62
C VAL A 210 9.68 1.33 22.70
N LYS A 211 10.62 2.24 22.41
CA LYS A 211 11.08 3.28 23.37
C LYS A 211 10.14 4.49 23.40
N ALA A 212 9.40 4.73 22.33
CA ALA A 212 8.43 5.82 22.22
C ALA A 212 7.09 5.48 22.92
N GLN A 213 6.86 4.22 23.28
CA GLN A 213 5.60 3.77 23.86
C GLN A 213 5.33 4.41 25.23
N THR A 214 4.13 4.95 25.41
CA THR A 214 3.63 5.57 26.65
C THR A 214 2.23 5.04 26.98
N GLY A 215 1.64 5.50 28.06
CA GLY A 215 0.28 5.19 28.45
C GLY A 215 0.16 4.26 29.66
N PRO A 216 -1.09 3.97 30.13
CA PRO A 216 -1.32 3.20 31.36
C PRO A 216 -0.83 1.75 31.23
N ALA A 217 -0.94 1.14 30.04
CA ALA A 217 -0.54 -0.25 29.81
C ALA A 217 0.96 -0.48 30.06
N VAL A 218 1.84 0.47 29.69
CA VAL A 218 3.30 0.36 29.92
C VAL A 218 3.62 0.19 31.41
N ARG A 219 2.86 0.89 32.27
CA ARG A 219 3.06 0.91 33.72
C ARG A 219 2.18 -0.07 34.47
N PHE A 220 1.38 -0.85 33.76
CA PHE A 220 0.36 -1.75 34.31
C PHE A 220 -0.59 -1.03 35.29
N ASP A 221 -1.06 0.15 34.91
CA ASP A 221 -2.00 0.94 35.71
C ASP A 221 -3.41 0.35 35.60
N CYS A 222 -3.65 -0.71 36.38
CA CYS A 222 -4.93 -1.44 36.35
C CYS A 222 -6.11 -0.53 36.65
N HIS A 223 -5.97 0.45 37.57
CA HIS A 223 -7.07 1.33 37.94
C HIS A 223 -7.55 2.20 36.76
N VAL A 224 -6.63 2.73 35.97
CA VAL A 224 -6.97 3.49 34.76
C VAL A 224 -7.51 2.56 33.67
N MET A 225 -6.89 1.39 33.47
CA MET A 225 -7.32 0.42 32.46
C MET A 225 -8.74 -0.10 32.73
N ASP A 226 -9.08 -0.42 33.98
CA ASP A 226 -10.42 -0.86 34.38
C ASP A 226 -11.49 0.21 34.10
N LYS A 227 -11.18 1.49 34.35
CA LYS A 227 -12.07 2.59 33.99
C LYS A 227 -12.29 2.68 32.47
N HIS A 228 -11.24 2.50 31.68
CA HIS A 228 -11.39 2.47 30.21
C HIS A 228 -12.25 1.30 29.75
N LEU A 229 -12.06 0.11 30.35
CA LEU A 229 -12.88 -1.06 30.04
C LEU A 229 -14.35 -0.86 30.43
N GLN A 230 -14.64 -0.14 31.52
CA GLN A 230 -16.01 0.24 31.87
C GLN A 230 -16.62 1.21 30.86
N LEU A 231 -15.87 2.20 30.39
CA LEU A 231 -16.32 3.14 29.35
C LEU A 231 -16.61 2.45 28.02
N LEU A 232 -15.93 1.34 27.72
CA LEU A 232 -16.14 0.51 26.53
C LEU A 232 -17.25 -0.55 26.71
N GLY A 233 -18.04 -0.45 27.77
CA GLY A 233 -19.04 -1.50 28.14
C GLY A 233 -20.05 -1.84 27.06
N GLU A 234 -20.42 -0.88 26.19
CA GLU A 234 -21.37 -1.07 25.08
C GLU A 234 -20.69 -1.53 23.77
N HIS A 235 -19.36 -1.66 23.76
CA HIS A 235 -18.55 -2.03 22.59
C HIS A 235 -17.68 -3.27 22.90
N PRO A 236 -18.23 -4.47 22.93
CA PRO A 236 -17.49 -5.66 23.36
C PRO A 236 -16.28 -5.99 22.49
N GLU A 237 -16.34 -5.74 21.16
CA GLU A 237 -15.20 -5.92 20.27
C GLU A 237 -14.07 -4.91 20.52
N TRP A 238 -14.39 -3.65 20.82
CA TRP A 238 -13.37 -2.64 21.16
C TRP A 238 -12.75 -2.91 22.53
N LYS A 239 -13.57 -3.41 23.47
CA LYS A 239 -13.10 -3.86 24.78
C LYS A 239 -12.07 -4.97 24.63
N HIS A 240 -12.40 -6.01 23.86
CA HIS A 240 -11.47 -7.10 23.57
C HIS A 240 -10.18 -6.62 22.89
N LEU A 241 -10.29 -5.73 21.88
CA LEU A 241 -9.14 -5.14 21.22
C LEU A 241 -8.26 -4.34 22.18
N TYR A 242 -8.88 -3.55 23.08
CA TYR A 242 -8.18 -2.80 24.12
C TYR A 242 -7.38 -3.73 25.04
N GLU A 243 -7.98 -4.83 25.50
CA GLU A 243 -7.33 -5.83 26.36
C GLU A 243 -6.11 -6.47 25.65
N VAL A 244 -6.30 -6.93 24.40
CA VAL A 244 -5.23 -7.55 23.60
C VAL A 244 -4.06 -6.59 23.39
N LEU A 245 -4.33 -5.35 23.00
CA LEU A 245 -3.30 -4.34 22.76
C LEU A 245 -2.59 -3.94 24.07
N SER A 246 -3.34 -3.73 25.15
CA SER A 246 -2.77 -3.37 26.45
C SER A 246 -1.86 -4.47 27.00
N LYS A 247 -2.26 -5.74 26.86
CA LYS A 247 -1.43 -6.88 27.23
C LYS A 247 -0.13 -6.91 26.41
N GLY A 248 -0.23 -6.78 25.08
CA GLY A 248 0.95 -6.78 24.21
C GLY A 248 1.92 -5.62 24.50
N ILE A 249 1.41 -4.44 24.83
CA ILE A 249 2.23 -3.28 25.24
C ILE A 249 2.98 -3.61 26.53
N TYR A 250 2.28 -4.13 27.54
CA TYR A 250 2.88 -4.48 28.84
C TYR A 250 3.96 -5.55 28.68
N GLU A 251 3.66 -6.68 28.01
CA GLU A 251 4.62 -7.76 27.79
C GLU A 251 5.89 -7.28 27.09
N ARG A 252 5.77 -6.38 26.11
CA ARG A 252 6.93 -5.76 25.47
C ARG A 252 7.70 -4.81 26.37
N SER A 253 7.06 -4.19 27.36
CA SER A 253 7.73 -3.27 28.31
C SER A 253 8.60 -4.02 29.31
N ILE A 254 8.14 -5.18 29.81
CA ILE A 254 8.89 -5.98 30.80
C ILE A 254 10.07 -6.74 30.16
N ASN A 255 9.91 -7.27 28.94
CA ASN A 255 10.99 -7.96 28.23
C ASN A 255 12.20 -7.05 27.93
N LYS A 256 12.02 -5.73 27.93
CA LYS A 256 13.11 -4.76 27.85
C LYS A 256 13.97 -4.66 29.11
N SER A 257 13.40 -4.94 30.26
CA SER A 257 14.11 -4.84 31.55
C SER A 257 15.06 -6.03 31.76
N SER A 258 14.96 -7.06 30.90
CA SER A 258 15.79 -8.27 30.97
C SER A 258 17.06 -8.20 30.09
N ASP A 259 17.17 -7.19 29.20
CA ASP A 259 18.29 -6.99 28.27
C ASP A 259 19.25 -5.85 28.70
N ILE A 260 19.12 -5.35 29.94
CA ILE A 260 20.02 -4.38 30.60
C ILE A 260 20.67 -5.06 31.80
#